data_00240a7535ef49fbb79d8d1fda1013f1
#
_entry.id   00240a7535ef49fbb79d8d1fda1013f1
#
_cell.length_a   1.000
_cell.length_b   1.000
_cell.length_c   1.000
_cell.angle_alpha   90.00
_cell.angle_beta   90.00
_cell.angle_gamma   90.00
#
_symmetry.space_group_name_H-M   'P 1'
#
loop_
_entity.id
_entity.type
_entity.pdbx_description
1 polymer ?
#
loop_
_entity_poly.entity_id
_entity_poly.type
_entity_poly.pdbx_seq_one_letter_code
_entity_poly.pdbx_strand_id
1 'polypeptide(L)'
;MTFSTDLRDNIAIITSHVEKLDALHAPDLKSELVRVAKAGTSHIVLDLSESRYCDSSGLSAVLIGNRLCRDSEGKFVLSGLQASVEKLIQISQLDRVLTIVPTASEGYDYLVMEMTESQLGDNSES
;
A
#
# COMPACT_ATOMS: atom_id res chain seq x y z
N MET A 1 1.14 14.80 -12.17
CA MET A 1 1.60 13.48 -11.71
C MET A 1 0.47 12.81 -10.93
N THR A 2 0.08 11.62 -11.35
CA THR A 2 -1.06 10.94 -10.71
C THR A 2 -0.64 10.17 -9.45
N PHE A 3 0.55 9.62 -9.48
CA PHE A 3 1.10 8.89 -8.32
C PHE A 3 2.55 9.31 -8.15
N SER A 4 2.95 9.52 -6.90
CA SER A 4 4.34 9.84 -6.59
C SER A 4 4.88 8.84 -5.59
N THR A 5 6.17 8.55 -5.68
CA THR A 5 6.83 7.57 -4.83
C THR A 5 8.00 8.22 -4.11
N ASP A 6 8.03 8.04 -2.80
CA ASP A 6 9.15 8.43 -1.95
C ASP A 6 9.75 7.16 -1.35
N LEU A 7 11.04 6.98 -1.52
CA LEU A 7 11.72 5.77 -1.07
C LEU A 7 12.55 6.09 0.16
N ARG A 8 12.27 5.42 1.28
CA ARG A 8 12.98 5.61 2.55
C ARG A 8 13.24 4.27 3.20
N ASP A 9 14.51 3.95 3.44
CA ASP A 9 14.89 2.75 4.20
C ASP A 9 14.27 1.47 3.65
N ASN A 10 14.25 1.33 2.34
CA ASN A 10 13.67 0.19 1.62
C ASN A 10 12.14 0.10 1.76
N ILE A 11 11.51 1.20 2.12
CA ILE A 11 10.05 1.34 2.16
C ILE A 11 9.65 2.35 1.10
N ALA A 12 8.74 1.99 0.22
CA ALA A 12 8.20 2.92 -0.77
C ALA A 12 6.89 3.49 -0.24
N ILE A 13 6.79 4.82 -0.22
CA ILE A 13 5.56 5.50 0.12
C ILE A 13 5.00 6.05 -1.18
N ILE A 14 3.92 5.45 -1.66
CA ILE A 14 3.26 5.86 -2.90
C ILE A 14 2.05 6.69 -2.51
N THR A 15 1.98 7.92 -3.01
CA THR A 15 0.85 8.81 -2.77
C THR A 15 0.00 8.90 -4.02
N SER A 16 -1.30 8.63 -3.89
CA SER A 16 -2.27 8.81 -4.96
C SER A 16 -2.74 10.26 -4.96
N HIS A 17 -2.57 10.93 -6.09
CA HIS A 17 -3.00 12.33 -6.25
C HIS A 17 -4.29 12.43 -7.07
N VAL A 18 -4.94 11.30 -7.36
CA VAL A 18 -6.20 11.31 -8.11
C VAL A 18 -7.37 11.29 -7.13
N GLU A 19 -8.37 12.11 -7.41
CA GLU A 19 -9.59 12.14 -6.61
C GLU A 19 -10.38 10.85 -6.76
N LYS A 20 -10.41 10.29 -7.98
CA LYS A 20 -11.13 9.06 -8.28
C LYS A 20 -10.16 7.99 -8.73
N LEU A 21 -9.98 6.97 -7.89
CA LEU A 21 -9.16 5.82 -8.24
C LEU A 21 -10.06 4.81 -8.96
N ASP A 22 -10.19 5.02 -10.25
CA ASP A 22 -11.13 4.31 -11.12
C ASP A 22 -10.43 3.59 -12.28
N ALA A 23 -11.22 3.10 -13.24
CA ALA A 23 -10.68 2.37 -14.38
C ALA A 23 -9.71 3.20 -15.23
N LEU A 24 -9.87 4.52 -15.25
CA LEU A 24 -8.97 5.41 -15.99
C LEU A 24 -7.58 5.47 -15.34
N HIS A 25 -7.51 5.44 -14.03
CA HIS A 25 -6.26 5.64 -13.27
C HIS A 25 -5.66 4.35 -12.72
N ALA A 26 -6.45 3.28 -12.62
CA ALA A 26 -5.98 2.01 -12.08
C ALA A 26 -4.75 1.44 -12.82
N PRO A 27 -4.66 1.51 -14.16
CA PRO A 27 -3.47 1.01 -14.86
C PRO A 27 -2.20 1.74 -14.45
N ASP A 28 -2.26 3.04 -14.21
CA ASP A 28 -1.09 3.81 -13.79
C ASP A 28 -0.64 3.40 -12.39
N LEU A 29 -1.58 3.13 -11.49
CA LEU A 29 -1.23 2.65 -10.15
C LEU A 29 -0.57 1.26 -10.25
N LYS A 30 -1.14 0.37 -11.05
CA LYS A 30 -0.56 -0.96 -11.26
C LYS A 30 0.87 -0.87 -11.77
N SER A 31 1.11 0.00 -12.76
CA SER A 31 2.44 0.21 -13.33
C SER A 31 3.42 0.70 -12.28
N GLU A 32 3.00 1.63 -11.44
CA GLU A 32 3.87 2.16 -10.39
C GLU A 32 4.21 1.10 -9.34
N LEU A 33 3.22 0.30 -8.94
CA LEU A 33 3.42 -0.78 -7.98
C LEU A 33 4.41 -1.82 -8.53
N VAL A 34 4.23 -2.22 -9.79
CA VAL A 34 5.12 -3.19 -10.44
C VAL A 34 6.53 -2.63 -10.55
N ARG A 35 6.66 -1.35 -10.93
CA ARG A 35 7.97 -0.70 -11.05
C ARG A 35 8.72 -0.72 -9.72
N VAL A 36 8.04 -0.38 -8.63
CA VAL A 36 8.63 -0.36 -7.29
C VAL A 36 9.05 -1.78 -6.87
N ALA A 37 8.19 -2.76 -7.12
CA ALA A 37 8.48 -4.15 -6.78
C ALA A 37 9.69 -4.69 -7.56
N LYS A 38 9.75 -4.38 -8.86
CA LYS A 38 10.88 -4.82 -9.71
C LYS A 38 12.20 -4.17 -9.32
N ALA A 39 12.13 -2.98 -8.73
CA ALA A 39 13.33 -2.30 -8.23
C ALA A 39 13.85 -2.91 -6.92
N GLY A 40 13.14 -3.90 -6.37
CA GLY A 40 13.59 -4.63 -5.19
C GLY A 40 12.94 -4.19 -3.88
N THR A 41 11.98 -3.27 -3.94
CA THR A 41 11.29 -2.80 -2.74
C THR A 41 10.09 -3.70 -2.44
N SER A 42 10.09 -4.32 -1.27
CA SER A 42 9.04 -5.27 -0.87
C SER A 42 8.07 -4.71 0.15
N HIS A 43 8.35 -3.55 0.72
CA HIS A 43 7.48 -2.90 1.71
C HIS A 43 6.92 -1.61 1.13
N ILE A 44 5.60 -1.49 1.06
CA ILE A 44 4.94 -0.36 0.41
C ILE A 44 3.85 0.21 1.33
N VAL A 45 3.84 1.53 1.48
CA VAL A 45 2.70 2.29 2.01
C VAL A 45 2.01 2.94 0.82
N LEU A 46 0.71 2.71 0.65
CA LEU A 46 -0.08 3.41 -0.35
C LEU A 46 -1.00 4.40 0.37
N ASP A 47 -0.74 5.68 0.15
CA ASP A 47 -1.50 6.76 0.78
C ASP A 47 -2.62 7.21 -0.15
N LEU A 48 -3.86 7.05 0.30
CA LEU A 48 -5.07 7.40 -0.44
C LEU A 48 -5.78 8.62 0.14
N SER A 49 -5.05 9.47 0.88
CA SER A 49 -5.66 10.63 1.54
C SER A 49 -6.25 11.65 0.57
N GLU A 50 -5.76 11.70 -0.68
CA GLU A 50 -6.30 12.58 -1.71
C GLU A 50 -7.34 11.90 -2.60
N SER A 51 -7.60 10.59 -2.39
CA SER A 51 -8.55 9.83 -3.20
C SER A 51 -9.86 9.71 -2.46
N ARG A 52 -10.89 10.40 -2.97
CA ARG A 52 -12.22 10.43 -2.35
C ARG A 52 -13.09 9.27 -2.76
N TYR A 53 -12.82 8.70 -3.93
CA TYR A 53 -13.63 7.63 -4.51
C TYR A 53 -12.74 6.54 -5.07
N CYS A 54 -13.22 5.30 -5.00
CA CYS A 54 -12.55 4.15 -5.56
C CYS A 54 -13.61 3.19 -6.08
N ASP A 55 -13.42 2.66 -7.28
CA ASP A 55 -14.29 1.62 -7.81
C ASP A 55 -13.58 0.26 -7.78
N SER A 56 -14.22 -0.75 -8.36
CA SER A 56 -13.67 -2.10 -8.38
C SER A 56 -12.33 -2.18 -9.13
N SER A 57 -12.13 -1.35 -10.15
CA SER A 57 -10.86 -1.30 -10.88
C SER A 57 -9.73 -0.78 -10.00
N GLY A 58 -10.01 0.31 -9.26
CA GLY A 58 -9.05 0.85 -8.31
C GLY A 58 -8.74 -0.14 -7.20
N LEU A 59 -9.77 -0.79 -6.69
CA LEU A 59 -9.59 -1.79 -5.64
C LEU A 59 -8.75 -2.97 -6.12
N SER A 60 -8.93 -3.40 -7.38
CA SER A 60 -8.09 -4.45 -7.98
C SER A 60 -6.62 -4.04 -8.02
N ALA A 61 -6.35 -2.79 -8.35
CA ALA A 61 -4.98 -2.27 -8.37
C ALA A 61 -4.36 -2.29 -6.96
N VAL A 62 -5.14 -1.91 -5.96
CA VAL A 62 -4.69 -1.97 -4.55
C VAL A 62 -4.33 -3.41 -4.17
N LEU A 63 -5.15 -4.37 -4.55
CA LEU A 63 -4.90 -5.78 -4.24
C LEU A 63 -3.65 -6.31 -4.92
N ILE A 64 -3.31 -5.80 -6.10
CA ILE A 64 -2.06 -6.16 -6.77
C ILE A 64 -0.87 -5.72 -5.91
N GLY A 65 -0.94 -4.53 -5.31
CA GLY A 65 0.10 -4.07 -4.40
C GLY A 65 0.30 -5.03 -3.23
N ASN A 66 -0.80 -5.46 -2.64
CA ASN A 66 -0.75 -6.43 -1.54
C ASN A 66 -0.10 -7.74 -1.97
N ARG A 67 -0.47 -8.24 -3.15
CA ARG A 67 0.09 -9.48 -3.68
C ARG A 67 1.59 -9.35 -3.95
N LEU A 68 2.00 -8.27 -4.59
CA LEU A 68 3.42 -8.04 -4.92
C LEU A 68 4.29 -8.03 -3.67
N CYS A 69 3.84 -7.35 -2.62
CA CYS A 69 4.57 -7.30 -1.36
C CYS A 69 4.63 -8.68 -0.70
N ARG A 70 3.51 -9.38 -0.66
CA ARG A 70 3.44 -10.71 -0.06
C ARG A 70 4.36 -11.70 -0.78
N ASP A 71 4.38 -11.67 -2.12
CA ASP A 71 5.22 -12.57 -2.91
C ASP A 71 6.71 -12.30 -2.69
N SER A 72 7.06 -11.10 -2.26
CA SER A 72 8.44 -10.72 -1.95
C SER A 72 8.73 -10.78 -0.45
N GLU A 73 7.85 -11.41 0.32
CA GLU A 73 7.97 -11.53 1.78
C GLU A 73 7.96 -10.18 2.49
N GLY A 74 7.32 -9.20 1.88
CA GLY A 74 7.15 -7.85 2.44
C GLY A 74 5.74 -7.61 2.92
N LYS A 75 5.46 -6.37 3.23
CA LYS A 75 4.16 -5.93 3.74
C LYS A 75 3.64 -4.73 2.95
N PHE A 76 2.34 -4.71 2.76
CA PHE A 76 1.64 -3.63 2.07
C PHE A 76 0.66 -2.98 3.05
N VAL A 77 0.71 -1.66 3.16
CA VAL A 77 -0.11 -0.89 4.11
C VAL A 77 -0.87 0.19 3.35
N LEU A 78 -2.17 0.29 3.60
CA LEU A 78 -3.00 1.40 3.13
C LEU A 78 -3.09 2.47 4.20
N SER A 79 -3.08 3.72 3.80
CA SER A 79 -3.20 4.82 4.75
C SER A 79 -4.11 5.93 4.25
N GLY A 80 -4.67 6.70 5.17
CA GLY A 80 -5.40 7.90 4.86
C GLY A 80 -6.72 7.70 4.16
N LEU A 81 -7.39 6.56 4.37
CA LEU A 81 -8.64 6.27 3.67
C LEU A 81 -9.72 7.30 3.99
N GLN A 82 -10.33 7.88 2.95
CA GLN A 82 -11.50 8.71 3.12
C GLN A 82 -12.74 7.81 3.28
N ALA A 83 -13.81 8.38 3.82
CA ALA A 83 -14.98 7.60 4.26
C ALA A 83 -15.56 6.69 3.19
N SER A 84 -15.69 7.14 1.94
CA SER A 84 -16.29 6.32 0.89
C SER A 84 -15.38 5.16 0.47
N VAL A 85 -14.07 5.38 0.48
CA VAL A 85 -13.08 4.33 0.15
C VAL A 85 -13.05 3.30 1.27
N GLU A 86 -13.03 3.75 2.53
CA GLU A 86 -13.07 2.87 3.68
C GLU A 86 -14.32 2.00 3.67
N LYS A 87 -15.46 2.59 3.33
CA LYS A 87 -16.74 1.87 3.26
C LYS A 87 -16.69 0.77 2.19
N LEU A 88 -16.12 1.08 1.03
CA LEU A 88 -15.99 0.09 -0.04
C LEU A 88 -15.14 -1.10 0.42
N ILE A 89 -14.04 -0.83 1.10
CA ILE A 89 -13.15 -1.87 1.61
C ILE A 89 -13.87 -2.73 2.65
N GLN A 90 -14.65 -2.12 3.54
CA GLN A 90 -15.41 -2.84 4.54
C GLN A 90 -16.50 -3.73 3.91
N ILE A 91 -17.25 -3.18 2.95
CA ILE A 91 -18.30 -3.93 2.26
C ILE A 91 -17.71 -5.13 1.52
N SER A 92 -16.53 -4.95 0.93
CA SER A 92 -15.82 -6.01 0.20
C SER A 92 -15.12 -6.99 1.14
N GLN A 93 -15.14 -6.75 2.44
CA GLN A 93 -14.48 -7.55 3.48
C GLN A 93 -12.96 -7.61 3.32
N LEU A 94 -12.37 -6.66 2.59
CA LEU A 94 -10.94 -6.61 2.36
C LEU A 94 -10.17 -6.00 3.54
N ASP A 95 -10.87 -5.40 4.48
CA ASP A 95 -10.29 -4.94 5.74
C ASP A 95 -9.70 -6.11 6.56
N ARG A 96 -10.10 -7.34 6.24
CA ARG A 96 -9.56 -8.55 6.88
C ARG A 96 -8.20 -8.95 6.33
N VAL A 97 -7.90 -8.60 5.07
CA VAL A 97 -6.65 -9.01 4.41
C VAL A 97 -5.70 -7.84 4.23
N LEU A 98 -6.18 -6.61 4.30
CA LEU A 98 -5.37 -5.42 4.14
C LEU A 98 -5.04 -4.80 5.49
N THR A 99 -3.81 -4.34 5.64
CA THR A 99 -3.40 -3.56 6.80
C THR A 99 -3.70 -2.10 6.53
N ILE A 100 -4.47 -1.47 7.39
CA ILE A 100 -4.95 -0.10 7.20
C ILE A 100 -4.55 0.74 8.42
N VAL A 101 -3.95 1.89 8.17
CA VAL A 101 -3.53 2.83 9.23
C VAL A 101 -4.05 4.23 8.90
N PRO A 102 -4.13 5.12 9.89
CA PRO A 102 -4.69 6.46 9.66
C PRO A 102 -3.86 7.35 8.74
N THR A 103 -2.53 7.30 8.82
CA THR A 103 -1.66 8.20 8.05
C THR A 103 -0.49 7.46 7.44
N ALA A 104 0.11 8.06 6.39
CA ALA A 104 1.30 7.50 5.76
C ALA A 104 2.47 7.42 6.75
N SER A 105 2.59 8.40 7.64
CA SER A 105 3.64 8.40 8.67
C SER A 105 3.50 7.19 9.59
N GLU A 106 2.28 6.89 10.03
CA GLU A 106 2.02 5.71 10.86
C GLU A 106 2.28 4.42 10.08
N GLY A 107 1.97 4.41 8.77
CA GLY A 107 2.27 3.27 7.91
C GLY A 107 3.75 3.01 7.81
N TYR A 108 4.53 4.06 7.63
CA TYR A 108 5.98 3.96 7.60
C TYR A 108 6.52 3.41 8.92
N ASP A 109 6.07 3.96 10.05
CA ASP A 109 6.50 3.49 11.38
C ASP A 109 6.14 2.03 11.59
N TYR A 110 4.94 1.63 11.17
CA TYR A 110 4.50 0.23 11.26
C TYR A 110 5.46 -0.69 10.50
N LEU A 111 5.85 -0.31 9.27
CA LEU A 111 6.74 -1.12 8.46
C LEU A 111 8.15 -1.17 9.02
N VAL A 112 8.64 -0.07 9.59
CA VAL A 112 9.95 -0.06 10.27
C VAL A 112 9.94 -1.07 11.42
N MET A 113 8.87 -1.09 12.21
CA MET A 113 8.74 -2.04 13.31
C MET A 113 8.68 -3.48 12.81
N GLU A 114 7.93 -3.73 11.74
CA GLU A 114 7.84 -5.07 11.16
C GLU A 114 9.19 -5.58 10.67
N MET A 115 9.96 -4.72 10.02
CA MET A 115 11.29 -5.07 9.54
C MET A 115 12.24 -5.36 10.71
N THR A 116 12.15 -4.58 11.78
CA THR A 116 12.97 -4.77 12.97
C THR A 116 12.60 -6.06 13.68
N GLU A 117 11.31 -6.34 13.85
CA GLU A 117 10.85 -7.56 14.48
C GLU A 117 11.28 -8.81 13.69
N SER A 118 11.22 -8.75 12.37
CA SER A 118 11.66 -9.84 11.51
C SER A 118 13.13 -10.14 11.73
N GLN A 119 13.97 -9.11 11.80
CA GLN A 119 15.40 -9.26 12.06
C GLN A 119 15.68 -9.83 13.45
N LEU A 120 14.96 -9.34 14.45
CA LEU A 120 15.10 -9.86 15.82
C LEU A 120 14.64 -11.31 15.92
N GLY A 121 13.56 -11.64 15.22
CA GLY A 121 13.06 -13.01 15.18
C GLY A 121 14.09 -13.96 14.59
N ASP A 122 14.73 -13.59 13.49
CA ASP A 122 15.78 -14.37 12.86
C ASP A 122 16.96 -14.57 13.81
N ASN A 123 17.34 -13.52 14.52
CA ASN A 123 18.45 -13.58 15.46
C ASN A 123 18.15 -14.46 16.67
N SER A 124 16.90 -14.45 17.12
CA SER A 124 16.52 -15.21 18.31
C SER A 124 16.46 -16.72 18.05
N GLU A 125 16.35 -17.13 16.82
CA GLU A 125 16.30 -18.54 16.44
C GLU A 125 17.68 -19.14 16.26
N SER A 126 18.67 -18.33 16.16
CA SER A 126 20.05 -18.79 15.99
C SER A 126 20.80 -19.06 17.33
#